data_b493100983d64d1f826f6f96e4eb0fc1
#
_entry.id   b493100983d64d1f826f6f96e4eb0fc1
#
_cell.length_a   1.000
_cell.length_b   1.000
_cell.length_c   1.000
_cell.angle_alpha   90.00
_cell.angle_beta   90.00
_cell.angle_gamma   90.00
#
_symmetry.space_group_name_H-M   'P 1'
#
loop_
_entity.id
_entity.type
_entity.pdbx_description
1 polymer ?
#
loop_
_entity_poly.entity_id
_entity_poly.type
_entity_poly.pdbx_seq_one_letter_code
_entity_poly.pdbx_strand_id
1 'polypeptide(L)'
;YPEIDVKKTYLVEREMQKLLSRRLKNPSLYRVWEQPVLSGVHNVPVRIFRPAGTPGASLLLFFHGGGWVTGTVDSYDGVCADMAAMTGCTVASVDYRLAPEHRFPAAPEDCYAAAQEVFRRAETLGVEPENVVLIGDSAGGNLAAAVSLMSRDRGGFCPSRQILIYPA
;
A
#
# COMPACT_ATOMS: atom_id res chain seq x y z
N TYR A 1 -12.04 15.23 -26.65
CA TYR A 1 -10.95 14.29 -26.32
C TYR A 1 -11.45 12.89 -26.67
N PRO A 2 -10.68 12.04 -27.38
CA PRO A 2 -11.08 10.68 -27.64
C PRO A 2 -11.22 9.97 -26.27
N GLU A 3 -12.34 9.30 -26.05
CA GLU A 3 -12.55 8.47 -24.87
C GLU A 3 -11.46 7.39 -24.85
N ILE A 4 -10.57 7.44 -23.87
CA ILE A 4 -9.56 6.42 -23.68
C ILE A 4 -10.28 5.16 -23.18
N ASP A 5 -10.34 4.15 -24.03
CA ASP A 5 -10.91 2.85 -23.66
C ASP A 5 -9.96 2.16 -22.68
N VAL A 6 -10.17 2.39 -21.39
CA VAL A 6 -9.35 1.83 -20.29
C VAL A 6 -9.21 0.31 -20.42
N LYS A 7 -10.22 -0.36 -20.99
CA LYS A 7 -10.16 -1.82 -21.19
C LYS A 7 -9.12 -2.24 -22.24
N LYS A 8 -8.68 -1.31 -23.10
CA LYS A 8 -7.67 -1.59 -24.14
C LYS A 8 -6.30 -1.02 -23.80
N THR A 9 -6.25 0.02 -22.97
CA THR A 9 -5.01 0.79 -22.75
C THR A 9 -4.31 0.47 -21.40
N TYR A 10 -5.00 -0.16 -20.45
CA TYR A 10 -4.44 -0.41 -19.12
C TYR A 10 -3.13 -1.22 -19.13
N LEU A 11 -2.97 -2.16 -20.04
CA LEU A 11 -1.73 -2.94 -20.16
C LEU A 11 -0.55 -2.07 -20.59
N VAL A 12 -0.80 -1.16 -21.55
CA VAL A 12 0.23 -0.22 -22.01
C VAL A 12 0.60 0.74 -20.88
N GLU A 13 -0.38 1.21 -20.15
CA GLU A 13 -0.16 2.10 -19.01
C GLU A 13 0.66 1.40 -17.90
N ARG A 14 0.33 0.16 -17.56
CA ARG A 14 1.11 -0.65 -16.61
C ARG A 14 2.56 -0.83 -17.06
N GLU A 15 2.81 -1.13 -18.34
CA GLU A 15 4.17 -1.26 -18.84
C GLU A 15 4.94 0.07 -18.84
N MET A 16 4.29 1.17 -19.19
CA MET A 16 4.89 2.50 -19.08
C MET A 16 5.23 2.85 -17.63
N GLN A 17 4.34 2.58 -16.68
CA GLN A 17 4.60 2.79 -15.26
C GLN A 17 5.81 2.01 -14.77
N LYS A 18 5.96 0.74 -15.15
CA LYS A 18 7.14 -0.07 -14.84
C LYS A 18 8.45 0.52 -15.40
N LEU A 19 8.40 1.06 -16.61
CA LEU A 19 9.57 1.68 -17.24
C LEU A 19 9.99 2.99 -16.55
N LEU A 20 9.00 3.80 -16.15
CA LEU A 20 9.22 5.09 -15.51
C LEU A 20 9.59 4.97 -14.02
N SER A 21 9.22 3.87 -13.36
CA SER A 21 9.42 3.66 -11.93
C SER A 21 10.83 3.20 -11.55
N ARG A 22 11.76 3.04 -12.50
CA ARG A 22 13.16 2.68 -12.25
C ARG A 22 13.91 3.82 -11.57
N ARG A 23 13.62 4.10 -10.30
CA ARG A 23 14.43 4.99 -9.47
C ARG A 23 15.67 4.26 -8.94
N LEU A 24 16.79 4.96 -8.90
CA LEU A 24 17.99 4.48 -8.23
C LEU A 24 17.67 4.39 -6.72
N LYS A 25 17.72 3.17 -6.18
CA LYS A 25 17.59 2.94 -4.73
C LYS A 25 18.78 3.58 -4.04
N ASN A 26 18.53 4.42 -3.05
CA ASN A 26 19.59 4.95 -2.20
C ASN A 26 19.61 4.19 -0.86
N PRO A 27 20.44 3.12 -0.73
CA PRO A 27 20.45 2.25 0.44
C PRO A 27 20.94 2.94 1.73
N SER A 28 21.51 4.14 1.62
CA SER A 28 21.94 4.91 2.78
C SER A 28 20.76 5.60 3.52
N LEU A 29 19.63 5.79 2.85
CA LEU A 29 18.47 6.49 3.41
C LEU A 29 17.41 5.54 3.98
N TYR A 30 17.31 4.31 3.49
CA TYR A 30 16.31 3.35 3.92
C TYR A 30 16.70 1.91 3.56
N ARG A 31 16.10 0.94 4.28
CA ARG A 31 16.15 -0.49 3.94
C ARG A 31 14.83 -0.90 3.32
N VAL A 32 14.88 -1.79 2.31
CA VAL A 32 13.69 -2.29 1.61
C VAL A 32 13.72 -3.81 1.60
N TRP A 33 12.58 -4.43 1.94
CA TRP A 33 12.36 -5.87 1.78
C TRP A 33 10.89 -6.16 1.51
N GLU A 34 10.61 -7.35 1.02
CA GLU A 34 9.25 -7.82 0.80
C GLU A 34 8.83 -8.81 1.88
N GLN A 35 7.58 -8.72 2.27
CA GLN A 35 6.94 -9.62 3.21
C GLN A 35 5.57 -10.02 2.67
N PRO A 36 5.40 -11.27 2.21
CA PRO A 36 4.10 -11.71 1.72
C PRO A 36 3.12 -11.90 2.89
N VAL A 37 1.86 -11.56 2.61
CA VAL A 37 0.73 -11.75 3.52
C VAL A 37 -0.29 -12.67 2.85
N LEU A 38 -0.88 -13.59 3.62
CA LEU A 38 -1.94 -14.46 3.11
C LEU A 38 -3.29 -13.73 3.12
N SER A 39 -3.93 -13.65 1.96
CA SER A 39 -5.32 -13.24 1.78
C SER A 39 -6.11 -14.44 1.24
N GLY A 40 -6.72 -15.18 2.13
CA GLY A 40 -7.32 -16.48 1.80
C GLY A 40 -6.24 -17.44 1.29
N VAL A 41 -6.30 -17.82 0.00
CA VAL A 41 -5.32 -18.70 -0.65
C VAL A 41 -4.25 -17.93 -1.45
N HIS A 42 -4.31 -16.60 -1.46
CA HIS A 42 -3.41 -15.75 -2.22
C HIS A 42 -2.34 -15.12 -1.34
N ASN A 43 -1.13 -15.00 -1.88
CA ASN A 43 -0.08 -14.19 -1.27
C ASN A 43 -0.20 -12.76 -1.80
N VAL A 44 -0.37 -11.80 -0.90
CA VAL A 44 -0.34 -10.37 -1.17
C VAL A 44 1.06 -9.87 -0.82
N PRO A 45 1.86 -9.41 -1.79
CA PRO A 45 3.16 -8.82 -1.49
C PRO A 45 3.00 -7.51 -0.72
N VAL A 46 3.79 -7.33 0.33
CA VAL A 46 3.89 -6.08 1.07
C VAL A 46 5.35 -5.68 1.10
N ARG A 47 5.65 -4.52 0.51
CA ARG A 47 7.01 -3.97 0.49
C ARG A 47 7.20 -3.00 1.63
N ILE A 48 8.20 -3.26 2.47
CA ILE A 48 8.51 -2.47 3.65
C ILE A 48 9.69 -1.55 3.35
N PHE A 49 9.51 -0.26 3.62
CA PHE A 49 10.54 0.77 3.57
C PHE A 49 10.82 1.23 4.99
N ARG A 50 12.00 0.92 5.51
CA ARG A 50 12.42 1.34 6.84
C ARG A 50 13.47 2.43 6.71
N PRO A 51 13.26 3.63 7.28
CA PRO A 51 14.25 4.69 7.24
C PRO A 51 15.56 4.28 7.91
N ALA A 52 16.68 4.86 7.48
CA ALA A 52 17.97 4.67 8.12
C ALA A 52 18.00 5.34 9.51
N GLY A 53 18.82 4.83 10.41
CA GLY A 53 18.89 5.31 11.78
C GLY A 53 17.83 4.67 12.68
N THR A 54 17.41 5.40 13.72
CA THR A 54 16.34 4.95 14.62
C THR A 54 15.00 5.25 13.98
N PRO A 55 14.23 4.23 13.58
CA PRO A 55 12.92 4.47 12.99
C PRO A 55 12.00 5.16 14.00
N GLY A 56 11.12 6.01 13.51
CA GLY A 56 10.00 6.53 14.30
C GLY A 56 9.08 5.39 14.75
N ALA A 57 8.34 5.63 15.83
CA ALA A 57 7.41 4.66 16.40
C ALA A 57 6.15 4.43 15.56
N SER A 58 6.05 5.01 14.36
CA SER A 58 4.85 4.95 13.51
C SER A 58 5.10 4.17 12.21
N LEU A 59 4.03 3.52 11.74
CA LEU A 59 4.00 2.81 10.46
C LEU A 59 2.86 3.37 9.59
N LEU A 60 3.19 3.69 8.34
CA LEU A 60 2.23 4.08 7.33
C LEU A 60 1.94 2.86 6.45
N LEU A 61 0.74 2.31 6.55
CA LEU A 61 0.27 1.24 5.66
C LEU A 61 -0.35 1.89 4.42
N PHE A 62 0.38 1.81 3.32
CA PHE A 62 0.09 2.54 2.10
C PHE A 62 -0.61 1.67 1.06
N PHE A 63 -1.73 2.17 0.55
CA PHE A 63 -2.47 1.62 -0.58
C PHE A 63 -2.34 2.58 -1.76
N HIS A 64 -1.81 2.12 -2.87
CA HIS A 64 -1.55 2.95 -4.04
C HIS A 64 -2.81 3.29 -4.82
N GLY A 65 -2.78 4.40 -5.57
CA GLY A 65 -3.80 4.79 -6.53
C GLY A 65 -3.72 4.02 -7.85
N GLY A 66 -4.56 4.41 -8.82
CA GLY A 66 -4.60 3.82 -10.15
C GLY A 66 -5.93 3.18 -10.52
N GLY A 67 -7.05 3.64 -9.91
CA GLY A 67 -8.41 3.22 -10.26
C GLY A 67 -8.66 1.72 -10.09
N TRP A 68 -7.93 1.06 -9.19
CA TRP A 68 -7.96 -0.40 -8.99
C TRP A 68 -7.54 -1.23 -10.22
N VAL A 69 -7.04 -0.58 -11.27
CA VAL A 69 -6.68 -1.18 -12.57
C VAL A 69 -5.20 -1.04 -12.86
N THR A 70 -4.60 0.08 -12.48
CA THR A 70 -3.17 0.39 -12.69
C THR A 70 -2.48 0.68 -11.35
N GLY A 71 -1.20 1.02 -11.39
CA GLY A 71 -0.39 1.14 -10.20
C GLY A 71 0.18 -0.21 -9.74
N THR A 72 1.33 -0.17 -9.15
CA THR A 72 2.01 -1.32 -8.53
C THR A 72 2.92 -0.81 -7.43
N VAL A 73 3.37 -1.69 -6.55
CA VAL A 73 4.39 -1.35 -5.56
C VAL A 73 5.64 -0.78 -6.23
N ASP A 74 6.03 -1.30 -7.41
CA ASP A 74 7.19 -0.79 -8.16
C ASP A 74 6.99 0.65 -8.66
N SER A 75 5.78 0.99 -9.13
CA SER A 75 5.48 2.35 -9.61
C SER A 75 5.45 3.38 -8.49
N TYR A 76 5.18 2.95 -7.25
CA TYR A 76 5.14 3.77 -6.05
C TYR A 76 6.41 3.67 -5.17
N ASP A 77 7.42 2.91 -5.61
CA ASP A 77 8.69 2.70 -4.88
C ASP A 77 9.31 4.05 -4.43
N GLY A 78 9.40 5.01 -5.36
CA GLY A 78 9.94 6.34 -5.07
C GLY A 78 9.13 7.13 -4.05
N VAL A 79 7.80 7.10 -4.18
CA VAL A 79 6.89 7.81 -3.26
C VAL A 79 7.01 7.23 -1.85
N CYS A 80 6.99 5.90 -1.72
CA CYS A 80 7.10 5.23 -0.42
C CYS A 80 8.47 5.41 0.23
N ALA A 81 9.53 5.39 -0.58
CA ALA A 81 10.89 5.64 -0.10
C ALA A 81 11.08 7.07 0.39
N ASP A 82 10.61 8.05 -0.39
CA ASP A 82 10.66 9.48 -0.01
C ASP A 82 9.81 9.71 1.26
N MET A 83 8.63 9.10 1.34
CA MET A 83 7.76 9.17 2.51
C MET A 83 8.47 8.62 3.76
N ALA A 84 9.10 7.45 3.66
CA ALA A 84 9.86 6.87 4.78
C ALA A 84 11.04 7.78 5.19
N ALA A 85 11.80 8.28 4.23
CA ALA A 85 12.96 9.14 4.50
C ALA A 85 12.57 10.50 5.12
N MET A 86 11.49 11.12 4.63
CA MET A 86 11.07 12.45 5.08
C MET A 86 10.32 12.43 6.41
N THR A 87 9.54 11.38 6.68
CA THR A 87 8.72 11.29 7.90
C THR A 87 9.42 10.55 9.03
N GLY A 88 10.46 9.77 8.74
CA GLY A 88 11.06 8.84 9.70
C GLY A 88 10.17 7.65 10.04
N CYS A 89 9.01 7.50 9.40
CA CYS A 89 8.10 6.39 9.63
C CYS A 89 8.50 5.17 8.78
N THR A 90 8.22 3.96 9.27
CA THR A 90 8.21 2.78 8.43
C THR A 90 7.02 2.86 7.48
N VAL A 91 7.22 2.59 6.18
CA VAL A 91 6.14 2.52 5.19
C VAL A 91 5.98 1.09 4.71
N ALA A 92 4.76 0.58 4.75
CA ALA A 92 4.38 -0.74 4.24
C ALA A 92 3.45 -0.54 3.03
N SER A 93 3.95 -0.81 1.82
CA SER A 93 3.19 -0.65 0.57
C SER A 93 2.60 -1.98 0.15
N VAL A 94 1.30 -2.02 -0.10
CA VAL A 94 0.54 -3.24 -0.41
C VAL A 94 0.36 -3.38 -1.91
N ASP A 95 0.79 -4.51 -2.47
CA ASP A 95 0.59 -4.88 -3.88
C ASP A 95 -0.70 -5.69 -4.03
N TYR A 96 -1.82 -5.01 -3.86
CA TYR A 96 -3.14 -5.62 -3.93
C TYR A 96 -3.51 -6.00 -5.37
N ARG A 97 -4.34 -7.02 -5.54
CA ARG A 97 -4.78 -7.52 -6.84
C ARG A 97 -5.63 -6.50 -7.57
N LEU A 98 -5.38 -6.35 -8.89
CA LEU A 98 -5.99 -5.35 -9.75
C LEU A 98 -7.05 -5.95 -10.66
N ALA A 99 -8.06 -5.14 -11.00
CA ALA A 99 -8.97 -5.39 -12.10
C ALA A 99 -8.26 -5.14 -13.46
N PRO A 100 -8.74 -5.74 -14.55
CA PRO A 100 -9.91 -6.61 -14.67
C PRO A 100 -9.65 -8.07 -14.28
N GLU A 101 -8.38 -8.47 -14.07
CA GLU A 101 -8.01 -9.85 -13.77
C GLU A 101 -8.64 -10.31 -12.44
N HIS A 102 -8.65 -9.41 -11.45
CA HIS A 102 -9.21 -9.65 -10.12
C HIS A 102 -10.23 -8.56 -9.79
N ARG A 103 -11.49 -8.86 -10.06
CA ARG A 103 -12.58 -7.91 -9.81
C ARG A 103 -12.87 -7.75 -8.33
N PHE A 104 -13.63 -6.70 -8.01
CA PHE A 104 -14.19 -6.54 -6.66
C PHE A 104 -14.79 -7.87 -6.16
N PRO A 105 -14.54 -8.25 -4.90
CA PRO A 105 -13.89 -7.48 -3.84
C PRO A 105 -12.38 -7.80 -3.62
N ALA A 106 -11.64 -8.28 -4.62
CA ALA A 106 -10.26 -8.73 -4.44
C ALA A 106 -9.36 -7.68 -3.80
N ALA A 107 -9.35 -6.44 -4.32
CA ALA A 107 -8.50 -5.38 -3.78
C ALA A 107 -8.78 -5.03 -2.31
N PRO A 108 -10.02 -4.75 -1.87
CA PRO A 108 -10.29 -4.48 -0.46
C PRO A 108 -10.02 -5.67 0.46
N GLU A 109 -10.23 -6.92 0.02
CA GLU A 109 -9.91 -8.11 0.82
C GLU A 109 -8.40 -8.27 1.00
N ASP A 110 -7.60 -8.02 -0.04
CA ASP A 110 -6.13 -8.05 0.06
C ASP A 110 -5.61 -6.95 0.99
N CYS A 111 -6.12 -5.73 0.85
CA CYS A 111 -5.76 -4.61 1.72
C CYS A 111 -6.15 -4.87 3.18
N TYR A 112 -7.32 -5.48 3.41
CA TYR A 112 -7.76 -5.86 4.75
C TYR A 112 -6.84 -6.93 5.36
N ALA A 113 -6.53 -7.98 4.61
CA ALA A 113 -5.61 -9.04 5.08
C ALA A 113 -4.21 -8.49 5.37
N ALA A 114 -3.70 -7.60 4.51
CA ALA A 114 -2.42 -6.93 4.74
C ALA A 114 -2.45 -6.07 6.00
N ALA A 115 -3.53 -5.30 6.22
CA ALA A 115 -3.71 -4.51 7.42
C ALA A 115 -3.74 -5.40 8.68
N GLN A 116 -4.56 -6.45 8.67
CA GLN A 116 -4.65 -7.39 9.79
C GLN A 116 -3.28 -7.97 10.17
N GLU A 117 -2.48 -8.37 9.18
CA GLU A 117 -1.15 -8.93 9.43
C GLU A 117 -0.14 -7.89 9.92
N VAL A 118 -0.19 -6.66 9.37
CA VAL A 118 0.66 -5.55 9.84
C VAL A 118 0.35 -5.22 11.29
N PHE A 119 -0.92 -5.10 11.66
CA PHE A 119 -1.32 -4.86 13.05
C PHE A 119 -0.88 -6.00 13.97
N ARG A 120 -1.05 -7.25 13.55
CA ARG A 120 -0.61 -8.42 14.32
C ARG A 120 0.91 -8.45 14.55
N ARG A 121 1.70 -7.92 13.62
CA ARG A 121 3.17 -7.88 13.68
C ARG A 121 3.75 -6.52 14.06
N ALA A 122 2.93 -5.56 14.43
CA ALA A 122 3.38 -4.19 14.66
C ALA A 122 4.59 -4.13 15.62
N GLU A 123 4.51 -4.81 16.76
CA GLU A 123 5.61 -4.88 17.74
C GLU A 123 6.90 -5.49 17.14
N THR A 124 6.79 -6.53 16.33
CA THR A 124 7.93 -7.15 15.61
C THR A 124 8.56 -6.17 14.61
N LEU A 125 7.75 -5.28 14.06
CA LEU A 125 8.18 -4.20 13.19
C LEU A 125 8.72 -2.99 13.99
N GLY A 126 8.72 -3.05 15.32
CA GLY A 126 9.17 -1.98 16.21
C GLY A 126 8.19 -0.81 16.27
N VAL A 127 6.91 -1.09 16.11
CA VAL A 127 5.82 -0.10 16.08
C VAL A 127 4.71 -0.55 17.03
N GLU A 128 4.19 0.35 17.83
CA GLU A 128 2.97 0.08 18.60
C GLU A 128 1.76 0.04 17.68
N PRO A 129 0.79 -0.88 17.89
CA PRO A 129 -0.40 -0.99 17.04
C PRO A 129 -1.18 0.33 16.89
N GLU A 130 -1.22 1.15 17.94
CA GLU A 130 -1.88 2.46 17.94
C GLU A 130 -1.21 3.48 17.01
N ASN A 131 0.03 3.20 16.59
CA ASN A 131 0.81 4.05 15.70
C ASN A 131 0.81 3.55 14.25
N VAL A 132 -0.04 2.57 13.93
CA VAL A 132 -0.29 2.16 12.54
C VAL A 132 -1.37 3.05 11.93
N VAL A 133 -1.01 3.73 10.84
CA VAL A 133 -1.85 4.67 10.10
C VAL A 133 -2.15 4.11 8.73
N LEU A 134 -3.42 4.06 8.32
CA LEU A 134 -3.80 3.72 6.95
C LEU A 134 -3.68 4.96 6.08
N ILE A 135 -3.04 4.84 4.92
CA ILE A 135 -2.84 5.95 4.01
C ILE A 135 -2.96 5.48 2.56
N GLY A 136 -3.51 6.31 1.70
CA GLY A 136 -3.56 6.03 0.26
C GLY A 136 -4.05 7.22 -0.55
N ASP A 137 -3.77 7.19 -1.84
CA ASP A 137 -4.17 8.20 -2.81
C ASP A 137 -5.23 7.68 -3.78
N SER A 138 -6.17 8.49 -4.19
CA SER A 138 -7.23 8.16 -5.16
C SER A 138 -7.94 6.84 -4.77
N ALA A 139 -7.88 5.82 -5.63
CA ALA A 139 -8.40 4.47 -5.33
C ALA A 139 -7.80 3.88 -4.04
N GLY A 140 -6.53 4.15 -3.75
CA GLY A 140 -5.89 3.74 -2.49
C GLY A 140 -6.44 4.47 -1.27
N GLY A 141 -6.81 5.75 -1.42
CA GLY A 141 -7.52 6.50 -0.38
C GLY A 141 -8.90 5.92 -0.09
N ASN A 142 -9.64 5.52 -1.13
CA ASN A 142 -10.89 4.79 -0.97
C ASN A 142 -10.67 3.44 -0.26
N LEU A 143 -9.63 2.68 -0.63
CA LEU A 143 -9.28 1.41 0.04
C LEU A 143 -8.93 1.63 1.53
N ALA A 144 -8.22 2.71 1.88
CA ALA A 144 -7.93 3.01 3.29
C ALA A 144 -9.21 3.26 4.10
N ALA A 145 -10.18 3.99 3.54
CA ALA A 145 -11.48 4.17 4.14
C ALA A 145 -12.26 2.86 4.25
N ALA A 146 -12.29 2.07 3.16
CA ALA A 146 -12.98 0.77 3.13
C ALA A 146 -12.40 -0.20 4.17
N VAL A 147 -11.07 -0.33 4.27
CA VAL A 147 -10.40 -1.18 5.26
C VAL A 147 -10.70 -0.73 6.68
N SER A 148 -10.76 0.58 6.94
CA SER A 148 -11.17 1.10 8.25
C SER A 148 -12.60 0.67 8.62
N LEU A 149 -13.54 0.74 7.67
CA LEU A 149 -14.90 0.27 7.88
C LEU A 149 -14.98 -1.25 8.07
N MET A 150 -14.24 -2.01 7.24
CA MET A 150 -14.16 -3.47 7.36
C MET A 150 -13.61 -3.88 8.73
N SER A 151 -12.59 -3.18 9.24
CA SER A 151 -12.03 -3.48 10.55
C SER A 151 -13.04 -3.22 11.68
N ARG A 152 -13.82 -2.15 11.59
CA ARG A 152 -14.90 -1.87 12.53
C ARG A 152 -15.96 -2.98 12.53
N ASP A 153 -16.37 -3.42 11.34
CA ASP A 153 -17.49 -4.36 11.19
C ASP A 153 -17.08 -5.82 11.46
N ARG A 154 -15.84 -6.19 11.15
CA ARG A 154 -15.30 -7.56 11.33
C ARG A 154 -14.51 -7.73 12.63
N GLY A 155 -14.01 -6.65 13.21
CA GLY A 155 -13.09 -6.66 14.35
C GLY A 155 -11.68 -7.06 13.94
N GLY A 156 -10.84 -7.37 14.93
CA GLY A 156 -9.49 -7.88 14.75
C GLY A 156 -8.38 -6.84 14.83
N PHE A 157 -8.60 -5.61 14.42
CA PHE A 157 -7.70 -4.48 14.60
C PHE A 157 -8.47 -3.17 14.56
N CYS A 158 -7.87 -2.09 15.04
CA CYS A 158 -8.50 -0.77 15.05
C CYS A 158 -7.49 0.29 14.61
N PRO A 159 -7.56 0.79 13.37
CA PRO A 159 -6.72 1.89 12.93
C PRO A 159 -7.04 3.15 13.73
N SER A 160 -6.02 3.78 14.32
CA SER A 160 -6.22 5.02 15.06
C SER A 160 -6.38 6.23 14.16
N ARG A 161 -5.82 6.17 12.97
CA ARG A 161 -5.80 7.27 11.99
C ARG A 161 -5.85 6.74 10.56
N GLN A 162 -6.40 7.58 9.68
CA GLN A 162 -6.34 7.39 8.24
C GLN A 162 -6.01 8.71 7.55
N ILE A 163 -5.22 8.64 6.49
CA ILE A 163 -4.86 9.78 5.64
C ILE A 163 -5.37 9.48 4.24
N LEU A 164 -6.40 10.20 3.83
CA LEU A 164 -7.08 10.02 2.55
C LEU A 164 -6.65 11.12 1.60
N ILE A 165 -5.80 10.78 0.63
CA ILE A 165 -5.27 11.74 -0.35
C ILE A 165 -6.20 11.70 -1.56
N TYR A 166 -6.99 12.77 -1.80
CA TYR A 166 -8.01 12.89 -2.86
C TYR A 166 -8.71 11.55 -3.17
N PRO A 167 -9.38 10.91 -2.18
CA PRO A 167 -9.96 9.59 -2.33
C PRO A 167 -11.02 9.55 -3.44
N ALA A 168 -11.08 8.45 -4.22
CA ALA A 168 -12.08 8.23 -5.27
C ALA A 168 -13.45 7.87 -4.67
#